data_4ed96df1ed703ff1f6ecc8faaab17d23
#
_entry.id   4ed96df1ed703ff1f6ecc8faaab17d23
#
_cell.length_a   1.000
_cell.length_b   1.000
_cell.length_c   1.000
_cell.angle_alpha   90.00
_cell.angle_beta   90.00
_cell.angle_gamma   90.00
#
_symmetry.space_group_name_H-M   'P 1'
#
loop_
_entity.id
_entity.type
_entity.pdbx_description
1 polymer ?
#
loop_
_entity_poly.entity_id
_entity_poly.type
_entity_poly.pdbx_seq_one_letter_code
_entity_poly.pdbx_strand_id
1 'polypeptide(L)'
;MKNLLYIFLLITPVLFAQGSFKNGNQLYQQGDYNGAIRSYESILDAKQQSAAVYFNLGNCYYKLNKVAPAIYNYEKALTLKPNDKDIINNLNFAKKLTIDEIKEVPKVGFEKLVRDFTAAYHYNTWAWISVVLAVLFLLFFLGYYFSALTLYKRVFFVGMF
;
A
#
# COMPACT_ATOMS: atom_id res chain seq x y z
N MET A 1 -20.63 -23.64 -21.25
CA MET A 1 -20.95 -23.88 -19.82
C MET A 1 -19.70 -23.84 -18.89
N LYS A 2 -18.56 -24.43 -19.27
CA LYS A 2 -17.32 -24.41 -18.43
C LYS A 2 -16.84 -23.00 -18.11
N ASN A 3 -16.88 -22.06 -19.05
CA ASN A 3 -16.42 -20.67 -18.84
C ASN A 3 -17.34 -19.89 -17.87
N LEU A 4 -18.61 -20.22 -17.79
CA LEU A 4 -19.55 -19.61 -16.85
C LEU A 4 -19.26 -20.02 -15.40
N LEU A 5 -18.82 -21.28 -15.23
CA LEU A 5 -18.41 -21.82 -13.93
C LEU A 5 -17.19 -21.08 -13.38
N TYR A 6 -16.20 -20.76 -14.22
CA TYR A 6 -15.01 -20.00 -13.81
C TYR A 6 -15.34 -18.57 -13.43
N ILE A 7 -16.28 -17.92 -14.14
CA ILE A 7 -16.74 -16.57 -13.80
C ILE A 7 -17.44 -16.58 -12.44
N PHE A 8 -18.29 -17.57 -12.17
CA PHE A 8 -18.97 -17.72 -10.90
C PHE A 8 -17.99 -17.94 -9.72
N LEU A 9 -16.92 -18.71 -9.95
CA LEU A 9 -15.89 -19.00 -8.96
C LEU A 9 -15.03 -17.77 -8.62
N LEU A 10 -14.90 -16.81 -9.55
CA LEU A 10 -14.19 -15.54 -9.31
C LEU A 10 -15.05 -14.49 -8.60
N ILE A 11 -16.37 -14.56 -8.71
CA ILE A 11 -17.29 -13.56 -8.12
C ILE A 11 -17.61 -13.88 -6.65
N THR A 12 -17.64 -15.14 -6.26
CA THR A 12 -18.04 -15.58 -4.92
C THR A 12 -17.18 -15.00 -3.78
N PRO A 13 -15.83 -14.95 -3.86
CA PRO A 13 -15.02 -14.38 -2.79
C PRO A 13 -15.22 -12.86 -2.59
N VAL A 14 -15.53 -12.15 -3.68
CA VAL A 14 -15.77 -10.69 -3.61
C VAL A 14 -17.09 -10.39 -2.88
N LEU A 15 -18.14 -11.15 -3.15
CA LEU A 15 -19.43 -11.00 -2.46
C LEU A 15 -19.33 -11.33 -0.97
N PHE A 16 -18.56 -12.38 -0.62
CA PHE A 16 -18.31 -12.74 0.76
C PHE A 16 -17.60 -11.63 1.55
N ALA A 17 -16.57 -11.03 0.97
CA ALA A 17 -15.83 -9.94 1.60
C ALA A 17 -16.70 -8.70 1.84
N GLN A 18 -17.57 -8.35 0.89
CA GLN A 18 -18.49 -7.24 1.06
C GLN A 18 -19.50 -7.50 2.19
N GLY A 19 -20.02 -8.71 2.32
CA GLY A 19 -20.89 -9.12 3.40
C GLY A 19 -20.23 -8.99 4.77
N SER A 20 -19.04 -9.54 4.92
CA SER A 20 -18.24 -9.50 6.14
C SER A 20 -17.82 -8.07 6.50
N PHE A 21 -17.46 -7.25 5.53
CA PHE A 21 -17.10 -5.84 5.77
C PHE A 21 -18.27 -5.03 6.28
N LYS A 22 -19.45 -5.18 5.68
CA LYS A 22 -20.68 -4.51 6.12
C LYS A 22 -21.07 -4.94 7.53
N ASN A 23 -21.00 -6.25 7.80
CA ASN A 23 -21.28 -6.79 9.14
C ASN A 23 -20.30 -6.25 10.18
N GLY A 24 -19.01 -6.20 9.87
CA GLY A 24 -18.00 -5.59 10.74
C GLY A 24 -18.30 -4.12 11.07
N ASN A 25 -18.72 -3.33 10.07
CA ASN A 25 -19.11 -1.94 10.28
C ASN A 25 -20.34 -1.81 11.18
N GLN A 26 -21.33 -2.67 11.03
CA GLN A 26 -22.53 -2.67 11.88
C GLN A 26 -22.19 -3.02 13.34
N LEU A 27 -21.39 -4.06 13.55
CA LEU A 27 -20.94 -4.46 14.89
C LEU A 27 -20.09 -3.37 15.54
N TYR A 28 -19.23 -2.71 14.78
CA TYR A 28 -18.45 -1.56 15.26
C TYR A 28 -19.37 -0.42 15.75
N GLN A 29 -20.39 -0.07 14.96
CA GLN A 29 -21.37 0.97 15.34
C GLN A 29 -22.19 0.60 16.58
N GLN A 30 -22.44 -0.70 16.79
CA GLN A 30 -23.12 -1.23 17.97
C GLN A 30 -22.21 -1.31 19.21
N GLY A 31 -20.90 -1.05 19.06
CA GLY A 31 -19.92 -1.15 20.13
C GLY A 31 -19.39 -2.58 20.37
N ASP A 32 -19.85 -3.57 19.58
CA ASP A 32 -19.25 -4.91 19.61
C ASP A 32 -17.96 -4.95 18.79
N TYR A 33 -16.91 -4.37 19.36
CA TYR A 33 -15.59 -4.32 18.71
C TYR A 33 -14.97 -5.70 18.53
N ASN A 34 -15.23 -6.65 19.42
CA ASN A 34 -14.73 -8.01 19.26
C ASN A 34 -15.45 -8.76 18.13
N GLY A 35 -16.74 -8.57 17.96
CA GLY A 35 -17.50 -9.09 16.83
C GLY A 35 -17.04 -8.47 15.50
N ALA A 36 -16.81 -7.16 15.51
CA ALA A 36 -16.30 -6.44 14.35
C ALA A 36 -14.90 -6.97 13.93
N ILE A 37 -14.00 -7.20 14.89
CA ILE A 37 -12.67 -7.80 14.63
C ILE A 37 -12.83 -9.13 13.91
N ARG A 38 -13.62 -10.06 14.44
CA ARG A 38 -13.85 -11.37 13.79
C ARG A 38 -14.36 -11.24 12.35
N SER A 39 -15.27 -10.29 12.12
CA SER A 39 -15.81 -10.04 10.77
C SER A 39 -14.75 -9.49 9.81
N TYR A 40 -13.86 -8.60 10.26
CA TYR A 40 -12.78 -8.08 9.41
C TYR A 40 -11.66 -9.12 9.22
N GLU A 41 -11.31 -9.88 10.24
CA GLU A 41 -10.32 -10.95 10.17
C GLU A 41 -10.74 -12.04 9.18
N SER A 42 -12.02 -12.40 9.12
CA SER A 42 -12.52 -13.37 8.12
C SER A 42 -12.26 -12.94 6.67
N ILE A 43 -12.16 -11.62 6.41
CA ILE A 43 -11.81 -11.09 5.09
C ILE A 43 -10.31 -11.32 4.81
N LEU A 44 -9.46 -11.11 5.82
CA LEU A 44 -8.02 -11.34 5.71
C LEU A 44 -7.70 -12.83 5.55
N ASP A 45 -8.42 -13.70 6.26
CA ASP A 45 -8.30 -15.16 6.14
C ASP A 45 -8.64 -15.66 4.74
N ALA A 46 -9.60 -14.99 4.08
CA ALA A 46 -9.92 -15.20 2.68
C ALA A 46 -8.87 -14.59 1.72
N LYS A 47 -7.70 -14.16 2.25
CA LYS A 47 -6.59 -13.51 1.53
C LYS A 47 -6.99 -12.24 0.78
N GLN A 48 -8.07 -11.59 1.20
CA GLN A 48 -8.49 -10.30 0.66
C GLN A 48 -8.03 -9.18 1.59
N GLN A 49 -7.08 -8.40 1.09
CA GLN A 49 -6.47 -7.31 1.85
C GLN A 49 -6.92 -5.96 1.28
N SER A 50 -7.31 -5.04 2.17
CA SER A 50 -7.56 -3.65 1.79
C SER A 50 -7.16 -2.70 2.92
N ALA A 51 -6.79 -1.48 2.57
CA ALA A 51 -6.50 -0.44 3.55
C ALA A 51 -7.67 -0.20 4.50
N ALA A 52 -8.92 -0.28 4.01
CA ALA A 52 -10.11 -0.08 4.81
C ALA A 52 -10.31 -1.18 5.88
N VAL A 53 -10.02 -2.45 5.54
CA VAL A 53 -10.10 -3.56 6.51
C VAL A 53 -9.09 -3.38 7.63
N TYR A 54 -7.84 -3.11 7.29
CA TYR A 54 -6.79 -2.87 8.29
C TYR A 54 -7.06 -1.61 9.11
N PHE A 55 -7.53 -0.53 8.50
CA PHE A 55 -7.91 0.69 9.22
C PHE A 55 -9.00 0.43 10.25
N ASN A 56 -10.05 -0.29 9.87
CA ASN A 56 -11.16 -0.59 10.76
C ASN A 56 -10.76 -1.59 11.87
N LEU A 57 -9.87 -2.55 11.58
CA LEU A 57 -9.26 -3.39 12.61
C LEU A 57 -8.45 -2.54 13.61
N GLY A 58 -7.65 -1.61 13.12
CA GLY A 58 -6.93 -0.65 13.95
C GLY A 58 -7.87 0.13 14.87
N ASN A 59 -8.98 0.63 14.33
CA ASN A 59 -10.01 1.34 15.10
C ASN A 59 -10.63 0.45 16.18
N CYS A 60 -10.97 -0.81 15.87
CA CYS A 60 -11.52 -1.76 16.84
C CYS A 60 -10.53 -2.01 17.99
N TYR A 61 -9.27 -2.30 17.68
CA TYR A 61 -8.25 -2.53 18.70
C TYR A 61 -7.98 -1.27 19.52
N TYR A 62 -7.97 -0.10 18.91
CA TYR A 62 -7.85 1.17 19.62
C TYR A 62 -8.98 1.39 20.62
N LYS A 63 -10.25 1.13 20.23
CA LYS A 63 -11.42 1.20 21.13
C LYS A 63 -11.35 0.21 22.29
N LEU A 64 -10.71 -0.93 22.11
CA LEU A 64 -10.47 -1.93 23.14
C LEU A 64 -9.20 -1.63 23.99
N ASN A 65 -8.57 -0.48 23.80
CA ASN A 65 -7.29 -0.08 24.43
C ASN A 65 -6.15 -1.09 24.17
N LYS A 66 -6.21 -1.82 23.06
CA LYS A 66 -5.16 -2.72 22.61
C LYS A 66 -4.23 -1.97 21.66
N VAL A 67 -3.30 -1.19 22.24
CA VAL A 67 -2.51 -0.21 21.49
C VAL A 67 -1.59 -0.85 20.44
N ALA A 68 -0.84 -1.91 20.79
CA ALA A 68 0.08 -2.55 19.86
C ALA A 68 -0.61 -3.16 18.63
N PRO A 69 -1.70 -3.95 18.74
CA PRO A 69 -2.48 -4.39 17.59
C PRO A 69 -3.08 -3.24 16.77
N ALA A 70 -3.50 -2.13 17.43
CA ALA A 70 -4.02 -0.97 16.72
C ALA A 70 -2.95 -0.35 15.81
N ILE A 71 -1.75 -0.08 16.36
CA ILE A 71 -0.61 0.46 15.61
C ILE A 71 -0.26 -0.45 14.43
N TYR A 72 -0.14 -1.76 14.67
CA TYR A 72 0.17 -2.74 13.62
C TYR A 72 -0.81 -2.65 12.45
N ASN A 73 -2.11 -2.61 12.75
CA ASN A 73 -3.14 -2.56 11.71
C ASN A 73 -3.16 -1.22 10.98
N TYR A 74 -2.94 -0.09 11.64
CA TYR A 74 -2.81 1.20 10.99
C TYR A 74 -1.58 1.26 10.07
N GLU A 75 -0.45 0.70 10.49
CA GLU A 75 0.76 0.62 9.64
C GLU A 75 0.54 -0.27 8.42
N LYS A 76 -0.17 -1.40 8.58
CA LYS A 76 -0.60 -2.22 7.44
C LYS A 76 -1.53 -1.46 6.49
N ALA A 77 -2.47 -0.69 7.02
CA ALA A 77 -3.34 0.16 6.21
C ALA A 77 -2.55 1.21 5.42
N LEU A 78 -1.54 1.85 6.05
CA LEU A 78 -0.66 2.81 5.39
C LEU A 78 0.22 2.18 4.30
N THR A 79 0.62 0.92 4.45
CA THR A 79 1.35 0.21 3.38
C THR A 79 0.53 0.13 2.09
N LEU A 80 -0.81 0.01 2.22
CA LEU A 80 -1.73 -0.08 1.09
C LEU A 80 -2.24 1.30 0.63
N LYS A 81 -2.27 2.29 1.54
CA LYS A 81 -2.73 3.67 1.25
C LYS A 81 -1.89 4.71 2.01
N PRO A 82 -0.65 4.99 1.58
CA PRO A 82 0.35 5.73 2.37
C PRO A 82 0.02 7.18 2.72
N ASN A 83 -0.78 7.85 1.92
CA ASN A 83 -1.10 9.28 2.09
C ASN A 83 -2.50 9.52 2.66
N ASP A 84 -3.12 8.52 3.26
CA ASP A 84 -4.42 8.67 3.88
C ASP A 84 -4.30 9.38 5.22
N LYS A 85 -4.87 10.59 5.29
CA LYS A 85 -4.77 11.45 6.48
C LYS A 85 -5.48 10.87 7.70
N ASP A 86 -6.58 10.14 7.50
CA ASP A 86 -7.34 9.56 8.61
C ASP A 86 -6.55 8.42 9.26
N ILE A 87 -5.90 7.59 8.44
CA ILE A 87 -5.04 6.51 8.94
C ILE A 87 -3.84 7.10 9.68
N ILE A 88 -3.18 8.11 9.10
CA ILE A 88 -2.02 8.79 9.72
C ILE A 88 -2.40 9.40 11.07
N ASN A 89 -3.53 10.08 11.14
CA ASN A 89 -4.00 10.72 12.38
C ASN A 89 -4.28 9.68 13.46
N ASN A 90 -5.01 8.60 13.12
CA ASN A 90 -5.36 7.55 14.08
C ASN A 90 -4.11 6.78 14.56
N LEU A 91 -3.15 6.52 13.66
CA LEU A 91 -1.85 5.95 14.03
C LEU A 91 -1.11 6.85 15.03
N ASN A 92 -1.08 8.16 14.78
CA ASN A 92 -0.43 9.11 15.68
C ASN A 92 -1.12 9.15 17.06
N PHE A 93 -2.46 9.07 17.11
CA PHE A 93 -3.17 8.95 18.38
C PHE A 93 -2.84 7.64 19.11
N ALA A 94 -2.79 6.52 18.39
CA ALA A 94 -2.41 5.24 18.99
C ALA A 94 -0.96 5.26 19.51
N LYS A 95 -0.03 5.84 18.77
CA LYS A 95 1.38 5.98 19.20
C LYS A 95 1.54 6.83 20.47
N LYS A 96 0.71 7.84 20.68
CA LYS A 96 0.73 8.64 21.91
C LYS A 96 0.33 7.85 23.18
N LEU A 97 -0.35 6.72 23.02
CA LEU A 97 -0.71 5.84 24.13
C LEU A 97 0.39 4.83 24.47
N THR A 98 1.47 4.77 23.70
CA THR A 98 2.62 3.95 24.05
C THR A 98 3.42 4.63 25.17
N ILE A 99 3.77 3.88 26.19
CA ILE A 99 4.51 4.39 27.38
C ILE A 99 5.96 4.77 27.00
N ASP A 100 6.45 4.18 25.89
CA ASP A 100 7.82 4.38 25.42
C ASP A 100 7.79 5.12 24.07
N GLU A 101 7.92 6.43 24.14
CA GLU A 101 8.16 7.24 22.95
C GLU A 101 9.64 7.08 22.55
N ILE A 102 9.95 6.03 21.79
CA ILE A 102 11.26 5.92 21.15
C ILE A 102 11.40 7.11 20.20
N LYS A 103 12.09 8.16 20.64
CA LYS A 103 12.44 9.29 19.78
C LYS A 103 13.31 8.75 18.65
N GLU A 104 12.75 8.69 17.45
CA GLU A 104 13.55 8.37 16.28
C GLU A 104 14.71 9.36 16.20
N VAL A 105 15.93 8.83 16.20
CA VAL A 105 17.12 9.66 16.00
C VAL A 105 17.01 10.24 14.58
N PRO A 106 17.01 11.58 14.44
CA PRO A 106 16.88 12.19 13.12
C PRO A 106 18.04 11.74 12.23
N LYS A 107 17.73 11.09 11.14
CA LYS A 107 18.73 10.70 10.15
C LYS A 107 19.32 11.96 9.52
N VAL A 108 20.64 12.04 9.48
CA VAL A 108 21.39 13.19 8.94
C VAL A 108 22.29 12.77 7.79
N GLY A 109 22.74 13.73 6.99
CA GLY A 109 23.69 13.47 5.91
C GLY A 109 23.11 12.73 4.72
N PHE A 110 23.93 11.88 4.09
CA PHE A 110 23.59 11.16 2.86
C PHE A 110 22.37 10.22 3.03
N GLU A 111 22.25 9.58 4.19
CA GLU A 111 21.11 8.72 4.50
C GLU A 111 19.77 9.47 4.46
N LYS A 112 19.77 10.72 4.97
CA LYS A 112 18.60 11.59 4.90
C LYS A 112 18.24 11.91 3.44
N LEU A 113 19.22 12.28 2.62
CA LEU A 113 19.00 12.60 1.21
C LEU A 113 18.41 11.41 0.44
N VAL A 114 18.96 10.21 0.63
CA VAL A 114 18.44 8.99 -0.02
C VAL A 114 17.01 8.71 0.42
N ARG A 115 16.75 8.80 1.72
CA ARG A 115 15.40 8.58 2.25
C ARG A 115 14.41 9.61 1.71
N ASP A 116 14.74 10.89 1.77
CA ASP A 116 13.85 11.96 1.34
C ASP A 116 13.57 11.85 -0.17
N PHE A 117 14.57 11.46 -0.96
CA PHE A 117 14.42 11.18 -2.38
C PHE A 117 13.52 9.96 -2.64
N THR A 118 13.76 8.85 -1.95
CA THR A 118 12.96 7.63 -2.15
C THR A 118 11.54 7.76 -1.61
N ALA A 119 11.35 8.54 -0.53
CA ALA A 119 10.06 8.82 0.06
C ALA A 119 9.25 9.90 -0.67
N ALA A 120 9.88 10.66 -1.61
CA ALA A 120 9.22 11.73 -2.36
C ALA A 120 8.02 11.22 -3.17
N TYR A 121 8.09 9.97 -3.63
CA TYR A 121 7.03 9.35 -4.42
C TYR A 121 6.68 7.98 -3.88
N HIS A 122 5.43 7.59 -4.09
CA HIS A 122 4.92 6.26 -3.77
C HIS A 122 5.64 5.17 -4.60
N TYR A 123 5.77 3.95 -4.07
CA TYR A 123 6.45 2.83 -4.75
C TYR A 123 5.89 2.54 -6.16
N ASN A 124 4.57 2.70 -6.36
CA ASN A 124 3.96 2.56 -7.68
C ASN A 124 4.49 3.60 -8.67
N THR A 125 4.72 4.84 -8.23
CA THR A 125 5.28 5.90 -9.06
C THR A 125 6.71 5.56 -9.46
N TRP A 126 7.53 5.06 -8.53
CA TRP A 126 8.88 4.58 -8.83
C TRP A 126 8.88 3.41 -9.81
N ALA A 127 7.92 2.47 -9.65
CA ALA A 127 7.77 1.36 -10.59
C ALA A 127 7.45 1.85 -12.01
N TRP A 128 6.51 2.79 -12.15
CA TRP A 128 6.19 3.38 -13.45
C TRP A 128 7.34 4.18 -14.05
N ILE A 129 8.06 4.97 -13.26
CA ILE A 129 9.26 5.69 -13.69
C ILE A 129 10.29 4.68 -14.24
N SER A 130 10.53 3.57 -13.53
CA SER A 130 11.48 2.54 -13.97
C SER A 130 11.07 1.90 -15.30
N VAL A 131 9.78 1.61 -15.48
CA VAL A 131 9.25 1.06 -16.73
C VAL A 131 9.43 2.05 -17.89
N VAL A 132 9.10 3.33 -17.67
CA VAL A 132 9.25 4.38 -18.68
C VAL A 132 10.72 4.53 -19.08
N LEU A 133 11.63 4.59 -18.11
CA LEU A 133 13.07 4.67 -18.37
C LEU A 133 13.59 3.46 -19.15
N ALA A 134 13.14 2.25 -18.80
CA ALA A 134 13.52 1.04 -19.53
C ALA A 134 13.03 1.06 -20.99
N VAL A 135 11.82 1.53 -21.23
CA VAL A 135 11.28 1.68 -22.59
C VAL A 135 12.07 2.75 -23.37
N LEU A 136 12.36 3.89 -22.77
CA LEU A 136 13.17 4.94 -23.40
C LEU A 136 14.56 4.43 -23.75
N PHE A 137 15.21 3.75 -22.81
CA PHE A 137 16.52 3.12 -23.06
C PHE A 137 16.47 2.18 -24.27
N LEU A 138 15.45 1.32 -24.33
CA LEU A 138 15.26 0.39 -25.46
C LEU A 138 15.06 1.14 -26.78
N LEU A 139 14.27 2.20 -26.82
CA LEU A 139 14.06 3.01 -28.02
C LEU A 139 15.35 3.69 -28.48
N PHE A 140 16.13 4.26 -27.55
CA PHE A 140 17.43 4.85 -27.89
C PHE A 140 18.43 3.79 -28.35
N PHE A 141 18.42 2.62 -27.73
CA PHE A 141 19.28 1.49 -28.15
C PHE A 141 18.94 1.04 -29.58
N LEU A 142 17.66 0.86 -29.89
CA LEU A 142 17.20 0.50 -31.22
C LEU A 142 17.58 1.61 -32.26
N GLY A 143 17.38 2.87 -31.91
CA GLY A 143 17.78 3.99 -32.72
C GLY A 143 19.29 4.01 -32.99
N TYR A 144 20.11 3.73 -31.98
CA TYR A 144 21.56 3.59 -32.14
C TYR A 144 21.91 2.42 -33.05
N TYR A 145 21.28 1.25 -32.83
CA TYR A 145 21.60 0.04 -33.60
C TYR A 145 21.24 0.16 -35.07
N PHE A 146 20.05 0.67 -35.39
CA PHE A 146 19.54 0.76 -36.75
C PHE A 146 19.95 2.01 -37.51
N SER A 147 20.55 3.02 -36.86
CA SER A 147 20.98 4.24 -37.53
C SER A 147 22.21 3.98 -38.41
N ALA A 148 22.13 4.43 -39.65
CA ALA A 148 23.27 4.41 -40.57
C ALA A 148 24.18 5.64 -40.43
N LEU A 149 23.67 6.77 -39.94
CA LEU A 149 24.37 8.05 -39.86
C LEU A 149 25.06 8.20 -38.50
N THR A 150 26.35 8.55 -38.54
CA THR A 150 27.20 8.71 -37.34
C THR A 150 26.67 9.77 -36.38
N LEU A 151 26.04 10.84 -36.90
CA LEU A 151 25.46 11.90 -36.08
C LEU A 151 24.31 11.34 -35.20
N TYR A 152 23.39 10.61 -35.81
CA TYR A 152 22.28 10.03 -35.08
C TYR A 152 22.71 8.96 -34.07
N LYS A 153 23.74 8.15 -34.39
CA LYS A 153 24.34 7.22 -33.44
C LYS A 153 24.85 7.94 -32.20
N ARG A 154 25.52 9.07 -32.34
CA ARG A 154 26.00 9.88 -31.20
C ARG A 154 24.82 10.41 -30.34
N VAL A 155 23.77 10.93 -31.00
CA VAL A 155 22.58 11.43 -30.30
C VAL A 155 21.89 10.32 -29.53
N PHE A 156 21.65 9.17 -30.15
CA PHE A 156 21.01 8.03 -29.48
C PHE A 156 21.85 7.45 -28.35
N PHE A 157 23.18 7.40 -28.53
CA PHE A 157 24.10 6.97 -27.49
C PHE A 157 24.02 7.86 -26.22
N VAL A 158 24.06 9.19 -26.42
CA VAL A 158 23.94 10.15 -25.32
C VAL A 158 22.58 10.08 -24.65
N GLY A 159 21.51 9.81 -25.42
CA GLY A 159 20.16 9.68 -24.86
C GLY A 159 19.94 8.43 -24.04
N MET A 160 20.82 7.42 -24.06
CA MET A 160 20.77 6.23 -23.21
C MET A 160 21.25 6.48 -21.78
N PHE A 161 22.01 7.55 -21.54
CA PHE A 161 22.61 7.91 -20.24
C PHE A 161 22.10 9.26 -19.73
#